data_1816283c8003a7b32194878e5b6a6925
#
_entry.id   1816283c8003a7b32194878e5b6a6925
#
_cell.length_a   1.000
_cell.length_b   1.000
_cell.length_c   1.000
_cell.angle_alpha   90.00
_cell.angle_beta   90.00
_cell.angle_gamma   90.00
#
_symmetry.space_group_name_H-M   'P 1'
#
loop_
_entity.id
_entity.type
_entity.pdbx_description
1 polymer ?
#
loop_
_entity_poly.entity_id
_entity_poly.type
_entity_poly.pdbx_seq_one_letter_code
_entity_poly.pdbx_strand_id
1 'polypeptide(L)'
;TCQPRLEPEIVFGMKATPAANASLQELFEVIDWIAPGFEVVQSHCLDWKFTATDTMADSGLHARLLVGQRLPVQQLAADAQALHTLLAQARVTLFKNDQAVEQGTGTNVLDSPLNALHHFLKELRQCPGAVDLQAGDVITTGTWTDAWPLLAGEHWRAEFSAPLSSLSAHTC
;
A
#
# COMPACT_ATOMS: atom_id res chain seq x y z
N THR A 1 -12.44 10.70 11.40
CA THR A 1 -11.27 9.86 11.72
C THR A 1 -10.75 10.17 13.11
N CYS A 2 -10.28 9.16 13.83
CA CYS A 2 -9.70 9.27 15.17
C CYS A 2 -8.19 9.23 15.08
N GLN A 3 -7.50 10.28 15.54
CA GLN A 3 -6.03 10.36 15.56
C GLN A 3 -5.40 9.94 14.21
N PRO A 4 -5.84 10.51 13.06
CA PRO A 4 -5.47 10.01 11.74
C PRO A 4 -3.98 10.18 11.46
N ARG A 5 -3.42 9.22 10.70
CA ARG A 5 -2.05 9.28 10.16
C ARG A 5 -2.05 8.92 8.69
N LEU A 6 -1.03 9.39 7.97
CA LEU A 6 -0.86 9.22 6.53
C LEU A 6 0.32 8.29 6.24
N GLU A 7 0.09 7.35 5.33
CA GLU A 7 1.05 6.35 4.89
C GLU A 7 1.14 6.34 3.36
N PRO A 8 2.29 6.69 2.77
CA PRO A 8 2.50 6.51 1.34
C PRO A 8 2.79 5.03 1.02
N GLU A 9 2.04 4.47 0.07
CA GLU A 9 2.07 3.05 -0.27
C GLU A 9 2.00 2.79 -1.76
N ILE A 10 2.17 1.53 -2.16
CA ILE A 10 1.74 1.02 -3.46
C ILE A 10 0.41 0.29 -3.30
N VAL A 11 -0.47 0.59 -4.23
CA VAL A 11 -1.80 0.00 -4.36
C VAL A 11 -1.80 -0.95 -5.54
N PHE A 12 -2.32 -2.16 -5.35
CA PHE A 12 -2.53 -3.16 -6.39
C PHE A 12 -4.03 -3.30 -6.69
N GLY A 13 -4.38 -3.35 -7.98
CA GLY A 13 -5.72 -3.73 -8.44
C GLY A 13 -5.70 -5.10 -9.10
N MET A 14 -6.59 -5.98 -8.65
CA MET A 14 -6.68 -7.36 -9.14
C MET A 14 -7.61 -7.47 -10.34
N LYS A 15 -7.25 -8.24 -11.38
CA LYS A 15 -8.15 -8.58 -12.51
C LYS A 15 -8.74 -9.97 -12.41
N ALA A 16 -8.20 -10.83 -11.56
CA ALA A 16 -8.69 -12.19 -11.33
C ALA A 16 -8.26 -12.71 -9.96
N THR A 17 -8.92 -13.76 -9.48
CA THR A 17 -8.50 -14.52 -8.30
C THR A 17 -7.19 -15.27 -8.59
N PRO A 18 -6.16 -15.13 -7.76
CA PRO A 18 -4.93 -15.91 -7.91
C PRO A 18 -5.17 -17.42 -7.75
N ALA A 19 -4.39 -18.26 -8.43
CA ALA A 19 -4.43 -19.72 -8.26
C ALA A 19 -4.17 -20.14 -6.80
N ALA A 20 -4.64 -21.32 -6.40
CA ALA A 20 -4.61 -21.79 -5.00
C ALA A 20 -3.23 -21.72 -4.33
N ASN A 21 -2.17 -22.03 -5.01
CA ASN A 21 -0.79 -21.93 -4.51
C ASN A 21 0.03 -21.05 -5.46
N ALA A 22 -0.54 -19.90 -5.82
CA ALA A 22 0.06 -19.02 -6.81
C ALA A 22 1.53 -18.73 -6.47
N SER A 23 2.40 -18.96 -7.43
CA SER A 23 3.76 -18.44 -7.44
C SER A 23 3.73 -16.92 -7.58
N LEU A 24 4.88 -16.29 -7.38
CA LEU A 24 4.99 -14.85 -7.58
C LEU A 24 4.67 -14.44 -9.04
N GLN A 25 5.01 -15.31 -10.00
CA GLN A 25 4.70 -15.09 -11.42
C GLN A 25 3.19 -15.19 -11.69
N GLU A 26 2.52 -16.21 -11.17
CA GLU A 26 1.08 -16.36 -11.32
C GLU A 26 0.31 -15.24 -10.61
N LEU A 27 0.81 -14.73 -9.47
CA LEU A 27 0.24 -13.55 -8.82
C LEU A 27 0.40 -12.31 -9.71
N PHE A 28 1.60 -12.09 -10.28
CA PHE A 28 1.83 -10.98 -11.23
C PHE A 28 0.85 -11.01 -12.41
N GLU A 29 0.57 -12.17 -12.95
CA GLU A 29 -0.32 -12.36 -14.11
C GLU A 29 -1.78 -11.96 -13.83
N VAL A 30 -2.21 -11.95 -12.58
CA VAL A 30 -3.57 -11.57 -12.16
C VAL A 30 -3.68 -10.15 -11.59
N ILE A 31 -2.59 -9.40 -11.52
CA ILE A 31 -2.61 -7.97 -11.25
C ILE A 31 -2.98 -7.23 -12.55
N ASP A 32 -3.90 -6.28 -12.45
CA ASP A 32 -4.30 -5.42 -13.56
C ASP A 32 -3.43 -4.17 -13.63
N TRP A 33 -3.38 -3.46 -12.52
CA TRP A 33 -2.66 -2.19 -12.39
C TRP A 33 -2.02 -2.04 -11.02
N ILE A 34 -1.05 -1.14 -10.96
CA ILE A 34 -0.53 -0.58 -9.72
C ILE A 34 -0.68 0.94 -9.71
N ALA A 35 -0.70 1.54 -8.53
CA ALA A 35 -0.73 2.99 -8.36
C ALA A 35 0.01 3.39 -7.10
N PRO A 36 0.58 4.61 -7.03
CA PRO A 36 0.87 5.27 -5.76
C PRO A 36 -0.42 5.46 -4.98
N GLY A 37 -0.38 5.33 -3.68
CA GLY A 37 -1.52 5.58 -2.80
C GLY A 37 -1.14 6.28 -1.52
N PHE A 38 -2.15 6.86 -0.89
CA PHE A 38 -2.11 7.21 0.53
C PHE A 38 -3.13 6.36 1.27
N GLU A 39 -2.68 5.57 2.20
CA GLU A 39 -3.56 5.07 3.23
C GLU A 39 -3.65 6.08 4.36
N VAL A 40 -4.87 6.42 4.76
CA VAL A 40 -5.13 7.14 6.00
C VAL A 40 -5.52 6.08 7.02
N VAL A 41 -4.65 5.89 7.99
CA VAL A 41 -4.92 5.00 9.13
C VAL A 41 -5.41 5.80 10.33
N GLN A 42 -6.14 5.14 11.23
CA GLN A 42 -6.68 5.74 12.45
C GLN A 42 -6.61 4.77 13.61
N SER A 43 -6.65 5.27 14.82
CA SER A 43 -6.78 4.43 15.99
C SER A 43 -7.85 4.98 16.95
N HIS A 44 -8.77 4.13 17.38
CA HIS A 44 -9.72 4.42 18.46
C HIS A 44 -9.09 4.21 19.83
N CYS A 45 -7.91 3.61 19.90
CA CYS A 45 -7.12 3.51 21.11
C CYS A 45 -6.32 4.79 21.37
N LEU A 46 -6.42 5.35 22.56
CA LEU A 46 -5.76 6.60 22.95
C LEU A 46 -4.23 6.50 22.76
N ASP A 47 -3.63 7.55 22.20
CA ASP A 47 -2.20 7.69 21.97
C ASP A 47 -1.59 6.54 21.15
N TRP A 48 -2.38 5.89 20.29
CA TRP A 48 -1.94 4.75 19.49
C TRP A 48 -1.39 3.58 20.32
N LYS A 49 -1.90 3.40 21.55
CA LYS A 49 -1.50 2.31 22.43
C LYS A 49 -2.52 1.17 22.33
N PHE A 50 -2.17 0.14 21.60
CA PHE A 50 -3.05 -1.00 21.29
C PHE A 50 -2.26 -2.31 21.25
N THR A 51 -2.97 -3.42 21.37
CA THR A 51 -2.47 -4.77 21.14
C THR A 51 -2.80 -5.23 19.70
N ALA A 52 -2.23 -6.34 19.25
CA ALA A 52 -2.56 -6.92 17.94
C ALA A 52 -4.06 -7.25 17.80
N THR A 53 -4.72 -7.67 18.90
CA THR A 53 -6.17 -7.93 18.89
C THR A 53 -7.00 -6.66 18.74
N ASP A 54 -6.52 -5.54 19.30
CA ASP A 54 -7.20 -4.25 19.12
C ASP A 54 -7.12 -3.78 17.67
N THR A 55 -5.99 -3.97 16.98
CA THR A 55 -5.87 -3.62 15.55
C THR A 55 -6.81 -4.44 14.68
N MET A 56 -7.00 -5.73 14.99
CA MET A 56 -7.96 -6.56 14.29
C MET A 56 -9.41 -6.08 14.49
N ALA A 57 -9.76 -5.70 15.73
CA ALA A 57 -11.08 -5.17 16.07
C ALA A 57 -11.33 -3.79 15.45
N ASP A 58 -10.26 -3.01 15.22
CA ASP A 58 -10.27 -1.67 14.62
C ASP A 58 -10.02 -1.70 13.09
N SER A 59 -10.50 -2.75 12.42
CA SER A 59 -10.43 -2.91 10.96
C SER A 59 -9.01 -2.79 10.38
N GLY A 60 -8.00 -3.30 11.07
CA GLY A 60 -6.59 -3.14 10.68
C GLY A 60 -6.11 -1.68 10.71
N LEU A 61 -6.79 -0.82 11.48
CA LEU A 61 -6.56 0.63 11.57
C LEU A 61 -6.92 1.40 10.28
N HIS A 62 -7.50 0.75 9.28
CA HIS A 62 -7.87 1.38 8.02
C HIS A 62 -8.98 2.43 8.21
N ALA A 63 -8.81 3.60 7.62
CA ALA A 63 -9.84 4.63 7.57
C ALA A 63 -10.21 5.03 6.13
N ARG A 64 -9.22 5.33 5.29
CA ARG A 64 -9.43 5.76 3.89
C ARG A 64 -8.25 5.38 3.02
N LEU A 65 -8.53 5.15 1.74
CA LEU A 65 -7.53 4.95 0.71
C LEU A 65 -7.71 5.99 -0.40
N LEU A 66 -6.64 6.74 -0.71
CA LEU A 66 -6.54 7.59 -1.87
C LEU A 66 -5.66 6.88 -2.90
N VAL A 67 -6.21 6.64 -4.09
CA VAL A 67 -5.51 5.96 -5.17
C VAL A 67 -5.10 6.97 -6.22
N GLY A 68 -3.81 7.03 -6.52
CA GLY A 68 -3.25 7.89 -7.55
C GLY A 68 -3.46 7.36 -8.98
N GLN A 69 -2.60 7.79 -9.89
CA GLN A 69 -2.66 7.35 -11.28
C GLN A 69 -2.39 5.85 -11.38
N ARG A 70 -3.36 5.12 -11.94
CA ARG A 70 -3.23 3.69 -12.21
C ARG A 70 -2.37 3.45 -13.43
N LEU A 71 -1.43 2.54 -13.32
CA LEU A 71 -0.51 2.13 -14.37
C LEU A 71 -0.70 0.63 -14.64
N PRO A 72 -1.05 0.22 -15.87
CA PRO A 72 -1.18 -1.20 -16.20
C PRO A 72 0.13 -1.93 -15.92
N VAL A 73 0.07 -3.01 -15.14
CA VAL A 73 1.30 -3.69 -14.66
C VAL A 73 2.16 -4.22 -15.80
N GLN A 74 1.55 -4.69 -16.90
CA GLN A 74 2.24 -5.20 -18.08
C GLN A 74 2.98 -4.12 -18.89
N GLN A 75 2.70 -2.85 -18.65
CA GLN A 75 3.47 -1.74 -19.23
C GLN A 75 4.70 -1.38 -18.39
N LEU A 76 4.74 -1.82 -17.13
CA LEU A 76 5.81 -1.51 -16.18
C LEU A 76 6.86 -2.62 -16.10
N ALA A 77 6.44 -3.86 -16.26
CA ALA A 77 7.30 -5.02 -16.08
C ALA A 77 6.85 -6.17 -17.02
N ALA A 78 7.83 -6.93 -17.50
CA ALA A 78 7.57 -8.09 -18.35
C ALA A 78 7.16 -9.34 -17.54
N ASP A 79 7.58 -9.43 -16.29
CA ASP A 79 7.36 -10.56 -15.40
C ASP A 79 7.42 -10.12 -13.93
N ALA A 80 7.16 -11.08 -13.03
CA ALA A 80 7.19 -10.86 -11.59
C ALA A 80 8.55 -10.39 -11.07
N GLN A 81 9.65 -10.91 -11.61
CA GLN A 81 10.99 -10.54 -11.16
C GLN A 81 11.32 -9.09 -11.54
N ALA A 82 10.94 -8.66 -12.74
CA ALA A 82 11.10 -7.28 -13.18
C ALA A 82 10.25 -6.33 -12.32
N LEU A 83 8.99 -6.68 -12.04
CA LEU A 83 8.14 -5.88 -11.15
C LEU A 83 8.69 -5.82 -9.73
N HIS A 84 9.12 -6.96 -9.17
CA HIS A 84 9.77 -7.01 -7.86
C HIS A 84 10.95 -6.06 -7.79
N THR A 85 11.86 -6.13 -8.76
CA THR A 85 13.06 -5.29 -8.81
C THR A 85 12.70 -3.80 -8.93
N LEU A 86 11.76 -3.47 -9.81
CA LEU A 86 11.28 -2.10 -9.99
C LEU A 86 10.74 -1.53 -8.68
N LEU A 87 9.84 -2.25 -8.02
CA LEU A 87 9.22 -1.80 -6.78
C LEU A 87 10.21 -1.76 -5.61
N ALA A 88 11.11 -2.74 -5.49
CA ALA A 88 12.14 -2.76 -4.45
C ALA A 88 13.09 -1.55 -4.55
N GLN A 89 13.47 -1.15 -5.77
CA GLN A 89 14.39 -0.04 -6.01
C GLN A 89 13.70 1.33 -6.00
N ALA A 90 12.37 1.36 -6.12
CA ALA A 90 11.63 2.59 -6.11
C ALA A 90 11.77 3.32 -4.75
N ARG A 91 11.72 4.64 -4.83
CA ARG A 91 11.85 5.54 -3.67
C ARG A 91 10.64 6.46 -3.60
N VAL A 92 10.33 6.90 -2.41
CA VAL A 92 9.36 7.96 -2.16
C VAL A 92 10.01 9.05 -1.31
N THR A 93 9.70 10.32 -1.62
CA THR A 93 9.93 11.44 -0.72
C THR A 93 8.57 11.98 -0.32
N LEU A 94 8.30 12.01 0.97
CA LEU A 94 7.08 12.55 1.55
C LEU A 94 7.28 14.02 1.91
N PHE A 95 6.37 14.87 1.47
CA PHE A 95 6.36 16.30 1.75
C PHE A 95 5.13 16.66 2.56
N LYS A 96 5.31 17.55 3.53
CA LYS A 96 4.26 18.22 4.29
C LYS A 96 4.41 19.73 4.11
N ASN A 97 3.38 20.42 3.58
CA ASN A 97 3.42 21.86 3.30
C ASN A 97 4.71 22.26 2.54
N ASP A 98 5.02 21.52 1.47
CA ASP A 98 6.19 21.66 0.60
C ASP A 98 7.57 21.42 1.25
N GLN A 99 7.61 21.04 2.51
CA GLN A 99 8.85 20.59 3.17
C GLN A 99 8.97 19.07 3.10
N ALA A 100 10.12 18.57 2.64
CA ALA A 100 10.42 17.15 2.69
C ALA A 100 10.56 16.73 4.17
N VAL A 101 9.75 15.75 4.58
CA VAL A 101 9.70 15.28 5.97
C VAL A 101 10.32 13.90 6.13
N GLU A 102 10.23 13.06 5.10
CA GLU A 102 10.80 11.71 5.16
C GLU A 102 11.04 11.12 3.77
N GLN A 103 11.88 10.09 3.72
CA GLN A 103 12.14 9.28 2.53
C GLN A 103 12.00 7.80 2.85
N GLY A 104 11.47 7.05 1.90
CA GLY A 104 11.31 5.61 2.01
C GLY A 104 11.66 4.88 0.72
N THR A 105 11.72 3.57 0.80
CA THR A 105 11.99 2.69 -0.34
C THR A 105 11.04 1.50 -0.32
N GLY A 106 10.80 0.90 -1.48
CA GLY A 106 9.94 -0.29 -1.55
C GLY A 106 10.48 -1.50 -0.79
N THR A 107 11.79 -1.53 -0.50
CA THR A 107 12.39 -2.58 0.34
C THR A 107 11.94 -2.53 1.79
N ASN A 108 11.39 -1.41 2.27
CA ASN A 108 10.84 -1.30 3.63
C ASN A 108 9.63 -2.23 3.84
N VAL A 109 9.02 -2.73 2.76
CA VAL A 109 7.84 -3.58 2.79
C VAL A 109 8.19 -4.99 2.30
N LEU A 110 8.67 -5.85 3.20
CA LEU A 110 9.07 -7.24 2.92
C LEU A 110 9.96 -7.39 1.67
N ASP A 111 10.98 -6.55 1.56
CA ASP A 111 11.90 -6.41 0.43
C ASP A 111 11.27 -5.93 -0.89
N SER A 112 9.94 -5.96 -1.02
CA SER A 112 9.18 -5.40 -2.14
C SER A 112 7.68 -5.46 -1.86
N PRO A 113 6.89 -4.46 -2.25
CA PRO A 113 5.42 -4.52 -2.20
C PRO A 113 4.81 -5.77 -2.86
N LEU A 114 5.42 -6.29 -3.93
CA LEU A 114 4.94 -7.53 -4.56
C LEU A 114 5.14 -8.75 -3.66
N ASN A 115 6.23 -8.82 -2.92
CA ASN A 115 6.44 -9.86 -1.91
C ASN A 115 5.43 -9.74 -0.77
N ALA A 116 5.15 -8.53 -0.33
CA ALA A 116 4.16 -8.28 0.72
C ALA A 116 2.76 -8.73 0.28
N LEU A 117 2.35 -8.43 -0.96
CA LEU A 117 1.09 -8.92 -1.53
C LEU A 117 1.06 -10.47 -1.58
N HIS A 118 2.16 -11.09 -1.99
CA HIS A 118 2.25 -12.56 -2.04
C HIS A 118 2.19 -13.19 -0.65
N HIS A 119 2.85 -12.58 0.34
CA HIS A 119 2.77 -13.01 1.73
C HIS A 119 1.35 -12.84 2.28
N PHE A 120 0.73 -11.67 2.07
CA PHE A 120 -0.65 -11.42 2.45
C PHE A 120 -1.61 -12.47 1.89
N LEU A 121 -1.51 -12.81 0.60
CA LEU A 121 -2.34 -13.85 -0.03
C LEU A 121 -2.21 -15.22 0.68
N LYS A 122 -0.98 -15.60 1.05
CA LYS A 122 -0.73 -16.85 1.77
C LYS A 122 -1.36 -16.86 3.16
N GLU A 123 -1.18 -15.78 3.91
CA GLU A 123 -1.74 -15.64 5.25
C GLU A 123 -3.26 -15.54 5.23
N LEU A 124 -3.82 -14.77 4.29
CA LEU A 124 -5.27 -14.65 4.09
C LEU A 124 -5.93 -16.02 3.93
N ARG A 125 -5.31 -16.90 3.12
CA ARG A 125 -5.83 -18.25 2.85
C ARG A 125 -5.69 -19.23 4.02
N GLN A 126 -4.88 -18.90 5.03
CA GLN A 126 -4.79 -19.65 6.27
C GLN A 126 -5.82 -19.19 7.31
N CYS A 127 -6.41 -18.01 7.14
CA CYS A 127 -7.40 -17.48 8.07
C CYS A 127 -8.75 -18.18 7.88
N PRO A 128 -9.31 -18.86 8.89
CA PRO A 128 -10.61 -19.51 8.78
C PRO A 128 -11.73 -18.51 8.44
N GLY A 129 -12.46 -18.80 7.35
CA GLY A 129 -13.57 -17.97 6.92
C GLY A 129 -13.20 -16.70 6.17
N ALA A 130 -11.92 -16.45 5.90
CA ALA A 130 -11.51 -15.32 5.06
C ALA A 130 -11.99 -15.50 3.61
N VAL A 131 -12.37 -14.39 2.99
CA VAL A 131 -12.72 -14.35 1.57
C VAL A 131 -11.43 -14.17 0.77
N ASP A 132 -11.24 -14.99 -0.28
CA ASP A 132 -10.08 -14.91 -1.15
C ASP A 132 -10.12 -13.64 -2.03
N LEU A 133 -8.97 -13.23 -2.54
CA LEU A 133 -8.87 -12.10 -3.47
C LEU A 133 -9.66 -12.39 -4.75
N GLN A 134 -10.33 -11.36 -5.26
CA GLN A 134 -11.19 -11.43 -6.44
C GLN A 134 -10.87 -10.32 -7.45
N ALA A 135 -11.40 -10.47 -8.65
CA ALA A 135 -11.33 -9.41 -9.66
C ALA A 135 -12.00 -8.13 -9.13
N GLY A 136 -11.31 -7.01 -9.24
CA GLY A 136 -11.76 -5.71 -8.76
C GLY A 136 -11.28 -5.35 -7.36
N ASP A 137 -10.71 -6.29 -6.61
CA ASP A 137 -10.12 -5.99 -5.30
C ASP A 137 -8.95 -5.03 -5.43
N VAL A 138 -8.84 -4.16 -4.44
CA VAL A 138 -7.79 -3.14 -4.32
C VAL A 138 -7.06 -3.36 -2.99
N ILE A 139 -5.75 -3.54 -3.05
CA ILE A 139 -4.94 -3.93 -1.90
C ILE A 139 -3.79 -2.95 -1.71
N THR A 140 -3.55 -2.53 -0.48
CA THR A 140 -2.33 -1.85 -0.03
C THR A 140 -1.39 -2.86 0.64
N THR A 141 -0.12 -2.56 0.73
CA THR A 141 0.89 -3.54 1.17
C THR A 141 1.76 -3.07 2.33
N GLY A 142 1.50 -1.88 2.83
CA GLY A 142 2.22 -1.30 3.95
C GLY A 142 3.00 -0.04 3.55
N THR A 143 3.19 0.80 4.53
CA THR A 143 3.83 2.11 4.36
C THR A 143 5.32 2.01 4.03
N TRP A 144 5.80 2.94 3.21
CA TRP A 144 7.23 3.07 2.90
C TRP A 144 7.96 4.01 3.85
N THR A 145 7.21 4.79 4.65
CA THR A 145 7.72 5.73 5.66
C THR A 145 7.07 5.44 7.02
N ASP A 146 7.36 6.25 8.02
CA ASP A 146 6.54 6.27 9.23
C ASP A 146 5.12 6.76 8.92
N ALA A 147 4.15 6.39 9.77
CA ALA A 147 2.78 6.88 9.71
C ALA A 147 2.71 8.29 10.32
N TRP A 148 2.59 9.32 9.47
CA TRP A 148 2.64 10.71 9.90
C TRP A 148 1.28 11.25 10.38
N PRO A 149 1.20 11.89 11.56
CA PRO A 149 -0.03 12.49 12.04
C PRO A 149 -0.59 13.54 11.09
N LEU A 150 -1.90 13.43 10.78
CA LEU A 150 -2.64 14.37 9.95
C LEU A 150 -3.37 15.40 10.79
N LEU A 151 -3.21 16.68 10.42
CA LEU A 151 -3.99 17.79 10.97
C LEU A 151 -4.78 18.48 9.84
N ALA A 152 -5.84 19.19 10.20
CA ALA A 152 -6.62 19.95 9.24
C ALA A 152 -5.80 21.10 8.63
N GLY A 153 -6.03 21.39 7.35
CA GLY A 153 -5.38 22.48 6.63
C GLY A 153 -3.96 22.17 6.13
N GLU A 154 -3.52 20.92 6.21
CA GLU A 154 -2.21 20.51 5.70
C GLU A 154 -2.28 20.08 4.24
N HIS A 155 -1.19 20.32 3.51
CA HIS A 155 -0.96 19.78 2.17
C HIS A 155 0.12 18.68 2.24
N TRP A 156 -0.24 17.48 1.79
CA TRP A 156 0.65 16.34 1.73
C TRP A 156 0.92 15.93 0.29
N ARG A 157 2.16 15.58 -0.02
CA ARG A 157 2.57 15.14 -1.34
C ARG A 157 3.62 14.03 -1.21
N ALA A 158 3.41 12.91 -1.92
CA ALA A 158 4.39 11.84 -2.08
C ALA A 158 4.93 11.87 -3.50
N GLU A 159 6.24 12.03 -3.64
CA GLU A 159 6.96 11.93 -4.91
C GLU A 159 7.63 10.58 -5.00
N PHE A 160 7.06 9.69 -5.82
CA PHE A 160 7.68 8.41 -6.12
C PHE A 160 8.65 8.54 -7.29
N SER A 161 9.70 7.72 -7.29
CA SER A 161 10.63 7.64 -8.43
C SER A 161 9.92 7.09 -9.67
N ALA A 162 10.35 7.54 -10.86
CA ALA A 162 9.83 7.02 -12.13
C ALA A 162 9.94 5.48 -12.19
N PRO A 163 8.97 4.78 -12.82
CA PRO A 163 7.85 5.30 -13.60
C PRO A 163 6.59 5.66 -12.79
N LEU A 164 6.64 5.57 -11.46
CA LEU A 164 5.51 5.90 -10.59
C LEU A 164 5.28 7.42 -10.56
N SER A 165 4.02 7.83 -10.45
CA SER A 165 3.65 9.24 -10.40
C SER A 165 3.64 9.80 -8.98
N SER A 166 3.64 11.12 -8.85
CA SER A 166 3.37 11.77 -7.56
C SER A 166 1.88 11.75 -7.23
N LEU A 167 1.60 11.80 -5.93
CA LEU A 167 0.25 11.89 -5.38
C LEU A 167 0.20 13.01 -4.35
N SER A 168 -0.89 13.77 -4.31
CA SER A 168 -1.09 14.83 -3.30
C SER A 168 -2.48 14.78 -2.70
N ALA A 169 -2.59 15.27 -1.47
CA ALA A 169 -3.83 15.38 -0.72
C ALA A 169 -3.85 16.66 0.12
N HIS A 170 -5.03 17.25 0.26
CA HIS A 170 -5.30 18.33 1.20
C HIS A 170 -6.22 17.83 2.29
N THR A 171 -5.88 18.12 3.54
CA THR A 171 -6.70 17.79 4.71
C THR A 171 -7.64 18.95 5.03
N CYS A 172 -8.89 18.64 5.34
CA CYS A 172 -9.91 19.62 5.73
C CYS A 172 -10.51 19.28 7.10
#